data_d08a462bf545cb7e39fd906074bd6a2a
#
_entry.id   d08a462bf545cb7e39fd906074bd6a2a
#
_cell.length_a   1.000
_cell.length_b   1.000
_cell.length_c   1.000
_cell.angle_alpha   90.00
_cell.angle_beta   90.00
_cell.angle_gamma   90.00
#
_symmetry.space_group_name_H-M   'P 1'
#
loop_
_entity.id
_entity.type
_entity.pdbx_description
1 polymer ?
#
loop_
_entity_poly.entity_id
_entity_poly.type
_entity_poly.pdbx_seq_one_letter_code
_entity_poly.pdbx_strand_id
1 'polypeptide(L)'
;MKLELVYTNQNGEQLVFNEEAPYFLQNVEGLEAPENVVLAEEVFGEDGAKVVGIRLSTRKPLLEGTLIGKTEEEIYQLRRDMIQKIDLKQTGKLTLKVYDKEYETDVLPIQAPSFKLYEDNPYKVDEWNLFSLQFEAFDSYFRDVSFYNSLVPLATLKPTLIFPMVFVQGEKHTFGRFESGNIEKIVNNGDVQVGAVFHMKCVTTVTDPQIYDVTKQTFFGFKGTFEPGTRFELSTVRGNLYAKKIVNGVETNAVPERMDGSSFFRLSKGDNYLQLKAANNSQNGITCEMQFTPLVSGV
;
A
#
# COMPACT_ATOMS: atom_id res chain seq x y z
N MET A 1 10.30 -22.00 9.27
CA MET A 1 9.81 -20.60 9.02
C MET A 1 8.35 -20.61 9.45
N LYS A 2 7.98 -19.80 10.43
CA LYS A 2 6.57 -19.75 10.86
C LYS A 2 5.83 -18.83 9.91
N LEU A 3 5.08 -19.41 8.97
CA LEU A 3 4.20 -18.71 8.03
C LEU A 3 2.76 -18.87 8.53
N GLU A 4 2.06 -17.76 8.65
CA GLU A 4 0.62 -17.73 8.89
C GLU A 4 -0.05 -16.97 7.74
N LEU A 5 -1.07 -17.59 7.15
CA LEU A 5 -1.92 -17.00 6.12
C LEU A 5 -3.31 -16.77 6.69
N VAL A 6 -3.82 -15.56 6.56
CA VAL A 6 -5.16 -15.20 7.01
C VAL A 6 -5.97 -14.73 5.81
N TYR A 7 -7.01 -15.47 5.46
CA TYR A 7 -8.02 -14.97 4.53
C TYR A 7 -9.11 -14.23 5.31
N THR A 8 -9.44 -13.02 4.89
CA THR A 8 -10.51 -12.21 5.48
C THR A 8 -11.52 -11.85 4.40
N ASN A 9 -12.77 -12.23 4.57
CA ASN A 9 -13.83 -11.88 3.63
C ASN A 9 -14.33 -10.44 3.84
N GLN A 10 -15.28 -9.99 3.02
CA GLN A 10 -15.85 -8.62 3.11
C GLN A 10 -16.61 -8.35 4.42
N ASN A 11 -17.10 -9.39 5.07
CA ASN A 11 -17.80 -9.28 6.36
C ASN A 11 -16.84 -9.19 7.55
N GLY A 12 -15.52 -9.31 7.31
CA GLY A 12 -14.49 -9.34 8.36
C GLY A 12 -14.30 -10.72 9.01
N GLU A 13 -14.96 -11.78 8.49
CA GLU A 13 -14.76 -13.14 8.97
C GLU A 13 -13.45 -13.71 8.44
N GLN A 14 -12.74 -14.45 9.28
CA GLN A 14 -11.39 -14.92 9.00
C GLN A 14 -11.29 -16.45 8.94
N LEU A 15 -10.37 -16.92 8.08
CA LEU A 15 -9.83 -18.26 8.07
C LEU A 15 -8.31 -18.14 8.25
N VAL A 16 -7.79 -18.82 9.26
CA VAL A 16 -6.35 -18.77 9.60
C VAL A 16 -5.73 -20.11 9.23
N PHE A 17 -4.76 -20.07 8.32
CA PHE A 17 -4.01 -21.21 7.83
C PHE A 17 -2.58 -21.12 8.35
N ASN A 18 -2.15 -22.10 9.13
CA ASN A 18 -0.83 -22.16 9.71
C ASN A 18 -0.41 -23.63 9.97
N GLU A 19 0.65 -23.85 10.74
CA GLU A 19 1.12 -25.19 11.13
C GLU A 19 0.34 -25.79 12.33
N GLU A 20 -0.86 -25.28 12.62
CA GLU A 20 -1.69 -25.70 13.76
C GLU A 20 -3.13 -26.03 13.30
N ALA A 21 -3.85 -26.82 14.11
CA ALA A 21 -5.28 -27.08 13.89
C ALA A 21 -6.10 -25.76 14.04
N PRO A 22 -7.26 -25.62 13.37
CA PRO A 22 -7.97 -26.63 12.61
C PRO A 22 -7.61 -26.65 11.11
N TYR A 23 -7.04 -25.60 10.54
CA TYR A 23 -6.70 -25.46 9.12
C TYR A 23 -5.19 -25.57 8.93
N PHE A 24 -4.69 -26.79 9.03
CA PHE A 24 -3.26 -27.09 8.94
C PHE A 24 -2.76 -26.91 7.51
N LEU A 25 -1.86 -25.95 7.30
CA LEU A 25 -1.30 -25.61 6.00
C LEU A 25 -0.12 -26.53 5.66
N GLN A 26 -0.15 -27.18 4.50
CA GLN A 26 0.89 -28.11 4.03
C GLN A 26 1.69 -27.55 2.87
N ASN A 27 1.01 -26.90 1.92
CA ASN A 27 1.63 -26.38 0.72
C ASN A 27 1.04 -25.02 0.38
N VAL A 28 1.90 -24.13 -0.09
CA VAL A 28 1.50 -22.80 -0.59
C VAL A 28 2.31 -22.50 -1.84
N GLU A 29 1.63 -22.12 -2.90
CA GLU A 29 2.23 -21.66 -4.15
C GLU A 29 1.73 -20.26 -4.51
N GLY A 30 2.46 -19.55 -5.35
CA GLY A 30 2.05 -18.24 -5.88
C GLY A 30 2.28 -17.07 -4.91
N LEU A 31 3.11 -17.25 -3.88
CA LEU A 31 3.57 -16.17 -3.00
C LEU A 31 4.84 -15.49 -3.51
N GLU A 32 5.58 -16.15 -4.41
CA GLU A 32 6.76 -15.62 -5.07
C GLU A 32 6.39 -14.49 -6.06
N ALA A 33 7.40 -13.84 -6.63
CA ALA A 33 7.17 -12.84 -7.68
C ALA A 33 6.37 -13.45 -8.84
N PRO A 34 5.32 -12.76 -9.35
CA PRO A 34 4.54 -13.29 -10.45
C PRO A 34 5.36 -13.34 -11.74
N GLU A 35 4.92 -14.18 -12.67
CA GLU A 35 5.57 -14.34 -13.96
C GLU A 35 5.61 -13.03 -14.76
N ASN A 36 6.68 -12.90 -15.54
CA ASN A 36 6.86 -11.78 -16.44
C ASN A 36 6.20 -12.09 -17.79
N VAL A 37 5.27 -11.26 -18.22
CA VAL A 37 4.65 -11.32 -19.53
C VAL A 37 5.37 -10.35 -20.47
N VAL A 38 6.12 -10.91 -21.42
CA VAL A 38 6.83 -10.14 -22.44
C VAL A 38 5.95 -10.04 -23.68
N LEU A 39 5.66 -8.81 -24.11
CA LEU A 39 5.00 -8.53 -25.37
C LEU A 39 6.10 -8.28 -26.40
N ALA A 40 6.18 -9.15 -27.40
CA ALA A 40 7.18 -9.06 -28.48
C ALA A 40 6.50 -9.07 -29.85
N GLU A 41 7.04 -8.33 -30.78
CA GLU A 41 6.63 -8.30 -32.18
C GLU A 41 7.75 -8.88 -33.08
N GLU A 42 7.37 -9.78 -33.97
CA GLU A 42 8.28 -10.30 -35.00
C GLU A 42 8.33 -9.32 -36.16
N VAL A 43 9.53 -9.02 -36.61
CA VAL A 43 9.74 -8.14 -37.76
C VAL A 43 9.94 -9.02 -39.00
N PHE A 44 9.13 -8.80 -40.02
CA PHE A 44 9.22 -9.58 -41.29
C PHE A 44 10.60 -9.42 -41.93
N GLY A 45 11.28 -10.55 -42.16
CA GLY A 45 12.59 -10.58 -42.80
C GLY A 45 13.80 -10.41 -41.88
N GLU A 46 13.59 -10.33 -40.57
CA GLU A 46 14.66 -10.33 -39.57
C GLU A 46 14.52 -11.53 -38.64
N ASP A 47 15.66 -12.05 -38.18
CA ASP A 47 15.66 -13.11 -37.18
C ASP A 47 15.42 -12.52 -35.79
N GLY A 48 14.53 -13.16 -34.97
CA GLY A 48 14.21 -12.76 -33.63
C GLY A 48 12.97 -11.89 -33.51
N ALA A 49 12.77 -11.28 -32.33
CA ALA A 49 11.61 -10.43 -32.03
C ALA A 49 12.02 -9.19 -31.25
N LYS A 50 11.31 -8.10 -31.46
CA LYS A 50 11.48 -6.85 -30.72
C LYS A 50 10.53 -6.83 -29.49
N VAL A 51 11.08 -6.62 -28.32
CA VAL A 51 10.27 -6.45 -27.09
C VAL A 51 9.55 -5.08 -27.18
N VAL A 52 8.21 -5.12 -27.16
CA VAL A 52 7.34 -3.94 -27.23
C VAL A 52 6.89 -3.52 -25.84
N GLY A 53 6.75 -4.49 -24.91
CA GLY A 53 6.34 -4.21 -23.55
C GLY A 53 6.64 -5.36 -22.60
N ILE A 54 6.71 -5.02 -21.33
CA ILE A 54 6.93 -5.98 -20.23
C ILE A 54 5.93 -5.65 -19.13
N ARG A 55 5.23 -6.66 -18.63
CA ARG A 55 4.34 -6.53 -17.47
C ARG A 55 4.39 -7.78 -16.62
N LEU A 56 4.09 -7.64 -15.31
CA LEU A 56 3.85 -8.79 -14.45
C LEU A 56 2.43 -9.33 -14.68
N SER A 57 2.27 -10.64 -14.56
CA SER A 57 0.96 -11.31 -14.58
C SER A 57 0.19 -11.06 -13.26
N THR A 58 -1.06 -11.50 -13.22
CA THR A 58 -1.80 -11.68 -11.97
C THR A 58 -1.14 -12.77 -11.15
N ARG A 59 -1.39 -12.78 -9.87
CA ARG A 59 -0.88 -13.75 -8.92
C ARG A 59 -1.96 -14.80 -8.65
N LYS A 60 -1.60 -16.07 -8.54
CA LYS A 60 -2.55 -17.16 -8.30
C LYS A 60 -2.17 -17.97 -7.07
N PRO A 61 -2.40 -17.45 -5.86
CA PRO A 61 -2.12 -18.18 -4.63
C PRO A 61 -2.93 -19.48 -4.58
N LEU A 62 -2.24 -20.59 -4.34
CA LEU A 62 -2.83 -21.90 -4.09
C LEU A 62 -2.44 -22.33 -2.67
N LEU A 63 -3.45 -22.62 -1.85
CA LEU A 63 -3.29 -23.09 -0.48
C LEU A 63 -3.81 -24.52 -0.41
N GLU A 64 -2.96 -25.44 0.04
CA GLU A 64 -3.33 -26.83 0.26
C GLU A 64 -3.00 -27.23 1.69
N GLY A 65 -3.85 -28.04 2.27
CA GLY A 65 -3.66 -28.43 3.66
C GLY A 65 -4.66 -29.49 4.12
N THR A 66 -4.73 -29.64 5.44
CA THR A 66 -5.57 -30.64 6.09
C THR A 66 -6.47 -30.00 7.13
N LEU A 67 -7.75 -30.36 7.11
CA LEU A 67 -8.68 -30.07 8.19
C LEU A 67 -8.43 -31.04 9.34
N ILE A 68 -8.13 -30.53 10.51
CA ILE A 68 -7.88 -31.31 11.72
C ILE A 68 -9.01 -31.09 12.71
N GLY A 69 -9.80 -32.12 12.94
CA GLY A 69 -10.86 -32.16 13.95
C GLY A 69 -10.77 -33.42 14.81
N LYS A 70 -11.40 -33.44 15.96
CA LYS A 70 -11.43 -34.60 16.87
C LYS A 70 -12.49 -35.62 16.49
N THR A 71 -13.50 -35.19 15.70
CA THR A 71 -14.62 -36.01 15.29
C THR A 71 -15.00 -35.70 13.83
N GLU A 72 -15.67 -36.64 13.17
CA GLU A 72 -16.22 -36.41 11.82
C GLU A 72 -17.17 -35.21 11.77
N GLU A 73 -17.93 -34.98 12.83
CA GLU A 73 -18.83 -33.85 12.91
C GLU A 73 -18.07 -32.51 12.96
N GLU A 74 -16.97 -32.42 13.72
CA GLU A 74 -16.11 -31.24 13.73
C GLU A 74 -15.51 -30.97 12.35
N ILE A 75 -15.04 -32.01 11.65
CA ILE A 75 -14.52 -31.87 10.28
C ILE A 75 -15.61 -31.37 9.33
N TYR A 76 -16.83 -31.91 9.45
CA TYR A 76 -17.96 -31.44 8.65
C TYR A 76 -18.25 -29.94 8.92
N GLN A 77 -18.22 -29.53 10.18
CA GLN A 77 -18.43 -28.11 10.55
C GLN A 77 -17.31 -27.21 10.01
N LEU A 78 -16.04 -27.63 10.07
CA LEU A 78 -14.93 -26.90 9.50
C LEU A 78 -15.04 -26.74 7.96
N ARG A 79 -15.49 -27.79 7.26
CA ARG A 79 -15.79 -27.71 5.82
C ARG A 79 -16.90 -26.70 5.53
N ARG A 80 -17.97 -26.74 6.33
CA ARG A 80 -19.09 -25.81 6.19
C ARG A 80 -18.65 -24.36 6.47
N ASP A 81 -17.85 -24.15 7.50
CA ASP A 81 -17.30 -22.82 7.85
C ASP A 81 -16.44 -22.27 6.70
N MET A 82 -15.55 -23.10 6.13
CA MET A 82 -14.73 -22.70 4.99
C MET A 82 -15.58 -22.33 3.76
N ILE A 83 -16.60 -23.15 3.42
CA ILE A 83 -17.49 -22.87 2.29
C ILE A 83 -18.29 -21.58 2.51
N GLN A 84 -18.74 -21.32 3.73
CA GLN A 84 -19.54 -20.14 4.05
C GLN A 84 -18.73 -18.84 4.00
N LYS A 85 -17.46 -18.88 4.45
CA LYS A 85 -16.60 -17.70 4.48
C LYS A 85 -15.99 -17.37 3.12
N ILE A 86 -15.87 -18.37 2.22
CA ILE A 86 -15.29 -18.18 0.88
C ILE A 86 -16.40 -18.02 -0.14
N ASP A 87 -16.75 -16.76 -0.42
CA ASP A 87 -17.72 -16.42 -1.48
C ASP A 87 -16.98 -16.18 -2.81
N LEU A 88 -17.35 -16.95 -3.84
CA LEU A 88 -16.75 -16.85 -5.19
C LEU A 88 -17.06 -15.53 -5.91
N LYS A 89 -18.03 -14.78 -5.44
CA LYS A 89 -18.47 -13.52 -6.06
C LYS A 89 -17.95 -12.27 -5.36
N GLN A 90 -17.22 -12.46 -4.27
CA GLN A 90 -16.72 -11.37 -3.45
C GLN A 90 -15.20 -11.43 -3.32
N THR A 91 -14.58 -10.27 -3.40
CA THR A 91 -13.15 -10.14 -3.09
C THR A 91 -12.95 -10.26 -1.58
N GLY A 92 -11.84 -10.86 -1.20
CA GLY A 92 -11.36 -10.89 0.17
C GLY A 92 -9.94 -10.36 0.23
N LYS A 93 -9.35 -10.42 1.40
CA LYS A 93 -7.94 -10.10 1.64
C LYS A 93 -7.19 -11.35 2.04
N LEU A 94 -6.01 -11.54 1.47
CA LEU A 94 -5.04 -12.52 1.92
C LEU A 94 -3.90 -11.79 2.62
N THR A 95 -3.75 -12.04 3.92
CA THR A 95 -2.68 -11.49 4.74
C THR A 95 -1.66 -12.57 5.05
N LEU A 96 -0.40 -12.29 4.75
CA LEU A 96 0.75 -13.15 5.04
C LEU A 96 1.48 -12.58 6.23
N LYS A 97 1.64 -13.39 7.28
CA LYS A 97 2.46 -13.05 8.45
C LYS A 97 3.71 -13.91 8.43
N VAL A 98 4.85 -13.24 8.31
CA VAL A 98 6.17 -13.87 8.26
C VAL A 98 7.06 -13.18 9.28
N TYR A 99 7.41 -13.86 10.37
CA TYR A 99 8.09 -13.28 11.54
C TYR A 99 7.30 -12.10 12.11
N ASP A 100 7.88 -10.90 12.07
CA ASP A 100 7.35 -9.63 12.57
C ASP A 100 6.72 -8.75 11.47
N LYS A 101 6.65 -9.26 10.24
CA LYS A 101 6.12 -8.53 9.09
C LYS A 101 4.79 -9.09 8.62
N GLU A 102 3.94 -8.19 8.22
CA GLU A 102 2.64 -8.51 7.63
C GLU A 102 2.53 -7.89 6.23
N TYR A 103 2.11 -8.72 5.28
CA TYR A 103 1.87 -8.32 3.91
C TYR A 103 0.46 -8.70 3.51
N GLU A 104 -0.22 -7.88 2.73
CA GLU A 104 -1.56 -8.20 2.26
C GLU A 104 -1.74 -7.96 0.76
N THR A 105 -2.69 -8.69 0.18
CA THR A 105 -3.19 -8.45 -1.17
C THR A 105 -4.67 -8.75 -1.24
N ASP A 106 -5.40 -8.06 -2.12
CA ASP A 106 -6.79 -8.37 -2.39
C ASP A 106 -6.87 -9.57 -3.32
N VAL A 107 -7.71 -10.53 -2.98
CA VAL A 107 -7.86 -11.79 -3.71
C VAL A 107 -9.32 -12.08 -4.03
N LEU A 108 -9.53 -12.76 -5.16
CA LEU A 108 -10.82 -13.34 -5.53
C LEU A 108 -10.67 -14.86 -5.53
N PRO A 109 -11.51 -15.62 -4.81
CA PRO A 109 -11.54 -17.08 -4.95
C PRO A 109 -11.97 -17.45 -6.37
N ILE A 110 -11.18 -18.27 -7.08
CA ILE A 110 -11.50 -18.66 -8.47
C ILE A 110 -12.22 -20.02 -8.56
N GLN A 111 -12.22 -20.77 -7.49
CA GLN A 111 -13.00 -21.99 -7.36
C GLN A 111 -13.48 -22.19 -5.92
N ALA A 112 -14.56 -22.95 -5.76
CA ALA A 112 -15.03 -23.35 -4.44
C ALA A 112 -13.97 -24.20 -3.72
N PRO A 113 -13.92 -24.18 -2.38
CA PRO A 113 -13.02 -25.04 -1.62
C PRO A 113 -13.20 -26.50 -2.05
N SER A 114 -12.11 -27.13 -2.46
CA SER A 114 -12.09 -28.54 -2.85
C SER A 114 -11.65 -29.37 -1.65
N PHE A 115 -12.36 -30.45 -1.40
CA PHE A 115 -12.04 -31.38 -0.30
C PHE A 115 -11.85 -32.79 -0.87
N LYS A 116 -10.72 -33.41 -0.52
CA LYS A 116 -10.43 -34.78 -0.91
C LYS A 116 -10.36 -35.64 0.34
N LEU A 117 -10.99 -36.82 0.29
CA LEU A 117 -10.75 -37.85 1.26
C LEU A 117 -9.41 -38.54 0.90
N TYR A 118 -8.67 -38.94 1.90
CA TYR A 118 -7.44 -39.73 1.68
C TYR A 118 -7.84 -41.16 1.28
N GLU A 119 -7.83 -41.45 -0.01
CA GLU A 119 -8.31 -42.74 -0.55
C GLU A 119 -7.43 -43.95 -0.19
N ASP A 120 -6.14 -43.75 0.12
CA ASP A 120 -5.14 -44.81 0.29
C ASP A 120 -4.73 -45.10 1.74
N ASN A 121 -5.46 -44.62 2.73
CA ASN A 121 -5.11 -44.93 4.10
C ASN A 121 -5.91 -46.15 4.59
N PRO A 122 -5.26 -47.36 4.75
CA PRO A 122 -5.93 -48.55 5.25
C PRO A 122 -6.37 -48.43 6.71
N TYR A 123 -5.88 -47.42 7.41
CA TYR A 123 -6.38 -46.99 8.71
C TYR A 123 -7.37 -45.86 8.44
N LYS A 124 -8.66 -46.13 8.53
CA LYS A 124 -9.70 -45.13 8.48
C LYS A 124 -9.39 -44.07 9.51
N VAL A 125 -8.70 -43.02 9.09
CA VAL A 125 -8.56 -41.81 9.89
C VAL A 125 -9.72 -40.92 9.49
N ASP A 126 -10.86 -41.12 10.10
CA ASP A 126 -12.10 -40.36 9.90
C ASP A 126 -11.93 -38.86 10.29
N GLU A 127 -10.73 -38.47 10.71
CA GLU A 127 -10.42 -37.18 11.31
C GLU A 127 -9.68 -36.21 10.36
N TRP A 128 -9.31 -36.65 9.14
CA TRP A 128 -8.44 -35.87 8.26
C TRP A 128 -9.07 -35.67 6.88
N ASN A 129 -9.22 -34.40 6.48
CA ASN A 129 -9.67 -34.05 5.13
C ASN A 129 -8.69 -33.08 4.50
N LEU A 130 -8.23 -33.41 3.31
CA LEU A 130 -7.41 -32.50 2.50
C LEU A 130 -8.31 -31.39 1.92
N PHE A 131 -7.83 -30.17 1.97
CA PHE A 131 -8.47 -29.04 1.29
C PHE A 131 -7.50 -28.43 0.28
N SER A 132 -8.06 -27.84 -0.76
CA SER A 132 -7.35 -27.00 -1.73
C SER A 132 -8.18 -25.76 -2.02
N LEU A 133 -7.53 -24.59 -1.93
CA LEU A 133 -8.10 -23.28 -2.17
C LEU A 133 -7.25 -22.55 -3.20
N GLN A 134 -7.88 -22.04 -4.23
CA GLN A 134 -7.20 -21.26 -5.25
C GLN A 134 -7.80 -19.88 -5.36
N PHE A 135 -6.92 -18.88 -5.31
CA PHE A 135 -7.26 -17.46 -5.42
C PHE A 135 -6.61 -16.84 -6.65
N GLU A 136 -7.11 -15.70 -7.07
CA GLU A 136 -6.44 -14.81 -8.00
C GLU A 136 -6.34 -13.41 -7.38
N ALA A 137 -5.12 -12.88 -7.32
CA ALA A 137 -4.83 -11.50 -6.96
C ALA A 137 -4.53 -10.74 -8.23
N PHE A 138 -5.35 -9.73 -8.53
CA PHE A 138 -5.18 -8.89 -9.71
C PHE A 138 -4.06 -7.86 -9.54
N ASP A 139 -3.68 -7.59 -8.28
CA ASP A 139 -2.49 -6.81 -7.96
C ASP A 139 -1.26 -7.72 -7.96
N SER A 140 -0.24 -7.34 -8.73
CA SER A 140 0.99 -8.14 -8.84
C SER A 140 1.89 -8.03 -7.61
N TYR A 141 1.57 -7.16 -6.67
CA TYR A 141 2.39 -6.85 -5.51
C TYR A 141 1.63 -7.05 -4.21
N PHE A 142 2.37 -7.42 -3.16
CA PHE A 142 1.87 -7.34 -1.80
C PHE A 142 2.12 -5.95 -1.22
N ARG A 143 1.20 -5.48 -0.38
CA ARG A 143 1.30 -4.25 0.39
C ARG A 143 1.89 -4.54 1.77
N ASP A 144 2.89 -3.79 2.19
CA ASP A 144 3.43 -3.88 3.56
C ASP A 144 2.47 -3.18 4.53
N VAL A 145 1.82 -3.97 5.39
CA VAL A 145 0.79 -3.48 6.34
C VAL A 145 1.37 -2.58 7.42
N SER A 146 2.66 -2.74 7.76
CA SER A 146 3.33 -1.94 8.79
C SER A 146 3.38 -0.44 8.46
N PHE A 147 3.21 -0.09 7.18
CA PHE A 147 3.15 1.31 6.70
C PHE A 147 1.73 1.88 6.63
N TYR A 148 0.70 1.08 6.95
CA TYR A 148 -0.67 1.60 6.98
C TYR A 148 -0.80 2.65 8.08
N ASN A 149 -1.44 3.78 7.74
CA ASN A 149 -1.62 4.93 8.63
C ASN A 149 -0.31 5.59 9.12
N SER A 150 0.84 5.25 8.51
CA SER A 150 2.10 5.90 8.80
C SER A 150 2.17 7.25 8.06
N LEU A 151 2.13 8.34 8.79
CA LEU A 151 2.29 9.69 8.26
C LEU A 151 3.76 10.11 8.38
N VAL A 152 4.36 10.44 7.25
CA VAL A 152 5.73 10.94 7.18
C VAL A 152 5.68 12.47 6.98
N PRO A 153 6.17 13.26 7.93
CA PRO A 153 6.18 14.71 7.79
C PRO A 153 7.24 15.17 6.78
N LEU A 154 6.87 16.05 5.87
CA LEU A 154 7.77 16.76 4.94
C LEU A 154 8.11 18.18 5.42
N ALA A 155 7.57 18.61 6.56
CA ALA A 155 7.89 19.87 7.21
C ALA A 155 7.98 19.63 8.71
N THR A 156 9.09 20.02 9.31
CA THR A 156 9.36 19.83 10.74
C THR A 156 9.14 21.12 11.50
N LEU A 157 8.45 21.03 12.64
CA LEU A 157 8.38 22.11 13.61
C LEU A 157 9.69 22.11 14.41
N LYS A 158 10.54 23.13 14.22
CA LYS A 158 11.70 23.34 15.11
C LYS A 158 11.29 24.14 16.33
N PRO A 159 11.45 23.59 17.55
CA PRO A 159 11.28 24.39 18.75
C PRO A 159 12.37 25.48 18.80
N THR A 160 11.95 26.71 19.01
CA THR A 160 12.89 27.87 19.16
C THR A 160 13.07 28.26 20.64
N LEU A 161 12.45 27.51 21.54
CA LEU A 161 12.48 27.74 22.97
C LEU A 161 13.75 27.14 23.58
N ILE A 162 14.63 28.00 24.07
CA ILE A 162 15.89 27.61 24.73
C ILE A 162 15.79 28.04 26.20
N PHE A 163 16.02 27.12 27.12
CA PHE A 163 16.06 27.41 28.55
C PHE A 163 17.52 27.66 29.03
N PRO A 164 17.75 28.61 29.97
CA PRO A 164 16.80 29.44 30.68
C PRO A 164 16.28 30.63 29.83
N MET A 165 15.00 30.94 29.96
CA MET A 165 14.33 31.99 29.19
C MET A 165 13.74 33.04 30.14
N VAL A 166 13.92 34.29 29.80
CA VAL A 166 13.32 35.45 30.55
C VAL A 166 12.21 36.04 29.68
N PHE A 167 11.02 36.06 30.20
CA PHE A 167 9.89 36.74 29.55
C PHE A 167 9.96 38.24 29.83
N VAL A 168 10.21 39.02 28.80
CA VAL A 168 10.20 40.49 28.89
C VAL A 168 8.83 40.97 28.45
N GLN A 169 8.22 41.84 29.28
CA GLN A 169 6.92 42.40 28.99
C GLN A 169 6.97 43.25 27.72
N GLY A 170 6.12 42.95 26.74
CA GLY A 170 6.04 43.63 25.45
C GLY A 170 6.82 43.03 24.30
N GLU A 171 7.65 41.99 24.54
CA GLU A 171 8.31 41.25 23.48
C GLU A 171 7.47 40.02 23.03
N LYS A 172 7.49 39.78 21.70
CA LYS A 172 6.86 38.58 21.11
C LYS A 172 7.82 37.43 21.19
N HIS A 173 7.46 36.40 21.94
CA HIS A 173 8.23 35.16 22.04
C HIS A 173 7.67 34.15 21.05
N THR A 174 8.54 33.60 20.19
CA THR A 174 8.20 32.53 19.25
C THR A 174 8.61 31.20 19.84
N PHE A 175 7.67 30.32 20.13
CA PHE A 175 7.90 29.03 20.77
C PHE A 175 8.36 27.93 19.79
N GLY A 176 8.17 28.15 18.50
CA GLY A 176 8.61 27.29 17.43
C GLY A 176 8.34 27.91 16.07
N ARG A 177 9.08 27.49 15.07
CA ARG A 177 8.80 27.85 13.69
C ARG A 177 8.74 26.59 12.82
N PHE A 178 7.87 26.61 11.84
CA PHE A 178 7.91 25.60 10.79
C PHE A 178 9.11 25.87 9.89
N GLU A 179 9.97 24.91 9.73
CA GLU A 179 10.97 24.88 8.68
C GLU A 179 10.48 23.93 7.60
N SER A 180 9.82 24.48 6.60
CA SER A 180 9.52 23.82 5.34
C SER A 180 10.48 24.37 4.29
N GLY A 181 10.98 23.52 3.43
CA GLY A 181 11.98 23.88 2.44
C GLY A 181 13.31 23.16 2.65
N ASN A 182 13.47 22.44 3.74
CA ASN A 182 14.50 21.44 3.87
C ASN A 182 14.23 20.26 2.92
N ILE A 183 15.30 19.59 2.51
CA ILE A 183 15.20 18.35 1.73
C ILE A 183 15.01 17.21 2.74
N GLU A 184 13.86 16.56 2.66
CA GLU A 184 13.54 15.41 3.50
C GLU A 184 13.82 14.10 2.76
N LYS A 185 14.53 13.20 3.45
CA LYS A 185 14.83 11.87 2.92
C LYS A 185 13.71 10.91 3.25
N ILE A 186 13.09 10.34 2.21
CA ILE A 186 12.04 9.33 2.31
C ILE A 186 12.56 8.02 1.75
N VAL A 187 12.49 6.95 2.53
CA VAL A 187 12.99 5.64 2.11
C VAL A 187 11.81 4.73 1.75
N ASN A 188 11.72 4.34 0.48
CA ASN A 188 10.81 3.31 0.03
C ASN A 188 11.51 1.94 0.10
N ASN A 189 11.21 1.18 1.14
CA ASN A 189 11.76 -0.16 1.39
C ASN A 189 11.12 -1.27 0.53
N GLY A 190 10.16 -0.93 -0.32
CA GLY A 190 9.54 -1.87 -1.25
C GLY A 190 10.45 -2.22 -2.43
N ASP A 191 9.98 -3.12 -3.29
CA ASP A 191 10.72 -3.60 -4.45
C ASP A 191 10.53 -2.73 -5.68
N VAL A 192 9.48 -1.92 -5.69
CA VAL A 192 9.08 -1.10 -6.85
C VAL A 192 8.75 0.33 -6.47
N GLN A 193 8.63 1.17 -7.48
CA GLN A 193 8.16 2.54 -7.29
C GLN A 193 6.69 2.58 -6.85
N VAL A 194 6.38 3.44 -5.89
CA VAL A 194 5.03 3.59 -5.33
C VAL A 194 4.54 5.02 -5.42
N GLY A 195 3.23 5.19 -5.53
CA GLY A 195 2.60 6.48 -5.33
C GLY A 195 2.43 6.81 -3.85
N ALA A 196 2.15 8.06 -3.56
CA ALA A 196 1.88 8.54 -2.21
C ALA A 196 0.65 9.46 -2.20
N VAL A 197 0.04 9.58 -1.03
CA VAL A 197 -0.98 10.60 -0.74
C VAL A 197 -0.33 11.67 0.10
N PHE A 198 -0.43 12.91 -0.34
CA PHE A 198 0.12 14.08 0.34
C PHE A 198 -1.01 14.93 0.89
N HIS A 199 -0.90 15.28 2.16
CA HIS A 199 -1.80 16.19 2.87
C HIS A 199 -1.07 17.49 3.16
N MET A 200 -1.31 18.50 2.35
CA MET A 200 -0.69 19.82 2.48
C MET A 200 -1.68 20.81 3.10
N LYS A 201 -1.21 21.65 4.02
CA LYS A 201 -2.01 22.71 4.66
C LYS A 201 -1.27 24.03 4.64
N CYS A 202 -1.94 25.09 4.22
CA CYS A 202 -1.47 26.45 4.35
C CYS A 202 -1.74 26.98 5.78
N VAL A 203 -0.69 27.28 6.52
CA VAL A 203 -0.75 27.87 7.87
C VAL A 203 -0.74 29.38 7.81
N THR A 204 -0.06 29.96 6.81
CA THR A 204 -0.09 31.36 6.44
C THR A 204 -0.54 31.47 4.98
N THR A 205 -0.64 32.72 4.45
CA THR A 205 -0.86 32.91 3.00
C THR A 205 0.35 32.38 2.22
N VAL A 206 0.09 31.50 1.25
CA VAL A 206 1.12 30.80 0.45
C VAL A 206 0.85 31.03 -1.03
N THR A 207 1.89 31.33 -1.78
CA THR A 207 1.81 31.51 -3.24
C THR A 207 2.53 30.36 -3.95
N ASP A 208 1.85 29.72 -4.90
CA ASP A 208 2.37 28.66 -5.76
C ASP A 208 3.03 27.50 -4.96
N PRO A 209 2.31 26.87 -4.01
CA PRO A 209 2.84 25.76 -3.24
C PRO A 209 3.12 24.54 -4.11
N GLN A 210 4.25 23.87 -3.89
CA GLN A 210 4.64 22.69 -4.65
C GLN A 210 5.41 21.69 -3.81
N ILE A 211 5.27 20.42 -4.16
CA ILE A 211 6.07 19.29 -3.68
C ILE A 211 7.06 18.96 -4.79
N TYR A 212 8.34 19.04 -4.52
CA TYR A 212 9.42 18.89 -5.48
C TYR A 212 10.25 17.64 -5.16
N ASP A 213 10.38 16.73 -6.13
CA ASP A 213 11.31 15.60 -6.07
C ASP A 213 12.67 16.08 -6.59
N VAL A 214 13.63 16.20 -5.65
CA VAL A 214 14.97 16.72 -5.92
C VAL A 214 15.76 15.79 -6.82
N THR A 215 15.58 14.48 -6.66
CA THR A 215 16.31 13.46 -7.42
C THR A 215 15.87 13.42 -8.88
N LYS A 216 14.58 13.44 -9.13
CA LYS A 216 13.99 13.36 -10.48
C LYS A 216 13.83 14.71 -11.14
N GLN A 217 13.99 15.80 -10.38
CA GLN A 217 13.71 17.17 -10.82
C GLN A 217 12.29 17.35 -11.36
N THR A 218 11.34 16.65 -10.74
CA THR A 218 9.92 16.72 -11.05
C THR A 218 9.15 17.30 -9.88
N PHE A 219 7.96 17.84 -10.12
CA PHE A 219 7.16 18.44 -9.07
C PHE A 219 5.67 18.28 -9.36
N PHE A 220 4.88 18.45 -8.32
CA PHE A 220 3.46 18.78 -8.43
C PHE A 220 3.18 20.03 -7.59
N GLY A 221 2.58 21.03 -8.20
CA GLY A 221 2.27 22.32 -7.54
C GLY A 221 0.93 22.87 -7.96
N PHE A 222 0.43 23.80 -7.13
CA PHE A 222 -0.83 24.51 -7.34
C PHE A 222 -0.54 25.97 -7.65
N LYS A 223 -1.15 26.51 -8.71
CA LYS A 223 -0.96 27.88 -9.17
C LYS A 223 -1.93 28.80 -8.44
N GLY A 224 -1.42 29.85 -7.81
CA GLY A 224 -2.21 30.88 -7.17
C GLY A 224 -1.78 31.17 -5.75
N THR A 225 -2.50 32.10 -5.11
CA THR A 225 -2.29 32.46 -3.71
C THR A 225 -3.40 31.91 -2.84
N PHE A 226 -3.03 31.22 -1.79
CA PHE A 226 -3.95 30.47 -0.93
C PHE A 226 -3.87 30.99 0.50
N GLU A 227 -5.05 31.27 1.07
CA GLU A 227 -5.19 31.79 2.40
C GLU A 227 -4.97 30.74 3.50
N PRO A 228 -4.64 31.15 4.73
CA PRO A 228 -4.51 30.24 5.87
C PRO A 228 -5.75 29.39 6.06
N GLY A 229 -5.55 28.08 6.34
CA GLY A 229 -6.62 27.10 6.49
C GLY A 229 -6.95 26.32 5.20
N THR A 230 -6.49 26.79 4.04
CA THR A 230 -6.59 25.99 2.80
C THR A 230 -5.80 24.69 2.94
N ARG A 231 -6.42 23.58 2.54
CA ARG A 231 -5.80 22.25 2.51
C ARG A 231 -5.81 21.68 1.11
N PHE A 232 -4.79 20.92 0.78
CA PHE A 232 -4.72 20.13 -0.45
C PHE A 232 -4.49 18.68 -0.11
N GLU A 233 -5.16 17.82 -0.86
CA GLU A 233 -4.91 16.38 -0.85
C GLU A 233 -4.53 15.96 -2.27
N LEU A 234 -3.32 15.44 -2.42
CA LEU A 234 -2.76 14.99 -3.69
C LEU A 234 -2.47 13.50 -3.62
N SER A 235 -3.09 12.71 -4.47
CA SER A 235 -2.77 11.29 -4.63
C SER A 235 -2.01 11.05 -5.94
N THR A 236 -0.86 10.41 -5.82
CA THR A 236 -0.05 9.92 -6.95
C THR A 236 -0.09 8.39 -7.07
N VAL A 237 -1.02 7.74 -6.32
CA VAL A 237 -1.22 6.30 -6.30
C VAL A 237 -1.78 5.83 -7.65
N ARG A 238 -1.20 4.77 -8.21
CA ARG A 238 -1.64 4.20 -9.48
C ARG A 238 -3.12 3.78 -9.41
N GLY A 239 -3.90 4.21 -10.40
CA GLY A 239 -5.34 3.94 -10.45
C GLY A 239 -6.20 4.87 -9.57
N ASN A 240 -5.57 5.70 -8.73
CA ASN A 240 -6.27 6.66 -7.86
C ASN A 240 -5.55 8.03 -7.86
N LEU A 241 -5.37 8.61 -9.05
CA LEU A 241 -4.75 9.92 -9.23
C LEU A 241 -5.78 11.02 -9.04
N TYR A 242 -5.55 11.91 -8.08
CA TYR A 242 -6.39 13.10 -7.90
C TYR A 242 -5.63 14.23 -7.20
N ALA A 243 -6.16 15.43 -7.32
CA ALA A 243 -5.78 16.58 -6.52
C ALA A 243 -7.05 17.28 -6.05
N LYS A 244 -7.23 17.45 -4.75
CA LYS A 244 -8.36 18.11 -4.12
C LYS A 244 -7.89 19.34 -3.36
N LYS A 245 -8.72 20.38 -3.36
CA LYS A 245 -8.58 21.56 -2.51
C LYS A 245 -9.76 21.62 -1.55
N ILE A 246 -9.49 21.85 -0.28
CA ILE A 246 -10.46 21.88 0.80
C ILE A 246 -10.36 23.26 1.46
N VAL A 247 -11.44 24.05 1.36
CA VAL A 247 -11.58 25.37 1.97
C VAL A 247 -12.86 25.39 2.80
N ASN A 248 -12.76 25.69 4.07
CA ASN A 248 -13.89 25.71 5.01
C ASN A 248 -14.73 24.41 5.00
N GLY A 249 -14.07 23.26 4.80
CA GLY A 249 -14.72 21.95 4.74
C GLY A 249 -15.35 21.60 3.38
N VAL A 250 -15.30 22.50 2.41
CA VAL A 250 -15.78 22.23 1.05
C VAL A 250 -14.65 21.70 0.18
N GLU A 251 -14.84 20.51 -0.37
CA GLU A 251 -13.89 19.87 -1.30
C GLU A 251 -14.17 20.29 -2.74
N THR A 252 -13.12 20.62 -3.47
CA THR A 252 -13.15 20.94 -4.90
C THR A 252 -12.02 20.23 -5.64
N ASN A 253 -12.22 19.92 -6.92
CA ASN A 253 -11.15 19.37 -7.76
C ASN A 253 -10.11 20.45 -8.05
N ALA A 254 -8.86 20.21 -7.63
CA ALA A 254 -7.73 21.11 -7.81
C ALA A 254 -6.82 20.78 -8.99
N VAL A 255 -7.13 19.74 -9.78
CA VAL A 255 -6.33 19.40 -10.99
C VAL A 255 -6.28 20.56 -12.00
N PRO A 256 -7.36 21.35 -12.22
CA PRO A 256 -7.29 22.52 -13.10
C PRO A 256 -6.38 23.65 -12.58
N GLU A 257 -6.15 23.73 -11.27
CA GLU A 257 -5.28 24.72 -10.62
C GLU A 257 -3.80 24.29 -10.57
N ARG A 258 -3.44 23.14 -11.18
CA ARG A 258 -2.06 22.68 -11.21
C ARG A 258 -1.15 23.64 -11.97
N MET A 259 0.08 23.77 -11.52
CA MET A 259 1.12 24.53 -12.21
C MET A 259 1.51 23.83 -13.51
N ASP A 260 1.89 24.60 -14.53
CA ASP A 260 2.42 24.05 -15.77
C ASP A 260 3.70 23.24 -15.50
N GLY A 261 3.80 22.06 -16.11
CA GLY A 261 4.90 21.12 -15.86
C GLY A 261 4.72 20.21 -14.64
N SER A 262 3.62 20.35 -13.88
CA SER A 262 3.29 19.43 -12.79
C SER A 262 3.06 18.01 -13.27
N SER A 263 3.66 17.04 -12.58
CA SER A 263 3.49 15.61 -12.83
C SER A 263 3.14 14.85 -11.56
N PHE A 264 2.30 13.82 -11.68
CA PHE A 264 2.04 12.87 -10.61
C PHE A 264 3.23 11.92 -10.46
N PHE A 265 4.28 12.38 -9.80
CA PHE A 265 5.50 11.61 -9.61
C PHE A 265 5.29 10.49 -8.59
N ARG A 266 6.15 9.47 -8.63
CA ARG A 266 6.15 8.33 -7.71
C ARG A 266 7.47 8.25 -6.99
N LEU A 267 7.47 7.70 -5.77
CA LEU A 267 8.66 7.39 -5.02
C LEU A 267 9.38 6.20 -5.66
N SER A 268 10.64 6.35 -5.99
CA SER A 268 11.49 5.26 -6.46
C SER A 268 11.78 4.27 -5.34
N LYS A 269 12.19 3.05 -5.67
CA LYS A 269 12.78 2.12 -4.70
C LYS A 269 14.02 2.78 -4.06
N GLY A 270 14.14 2.63 -2.73
CA GLY A 270 15.24 3.21 -1.95
C GLY A 270 15.01 4.69 -1.60
N ASP A 271 16.09 5.45 -1.62
CA ASP A 271 16.13 6.83 -1.17
C ASP A 271 15.45 7.81 -2.14
N ASN A 272 14.54 8.62 -1.63
CA ASN A 272 13.87 9.71 -2.34
C ASN A 272 14.09 11.01 -1.55
N TYR A 273 14.31 12.10 -2.23
CA TYR A 273 14.56 13.39 -1.61
C TYR A 273 13.48 14.38 -2.04
N LEU A 274 12.60 14.72 -1.09
CA LEU A 274 11.49 15.62 -1.35
C LEU A 274 11.70 16.98 -0.67
N GLN A 275 11.20 18.04 -1.29
CA GLN A 275 11.29 19.41 -0.79
C GLN A 275 9.98 20.14 -1.02
N LEU A 276 9.49 20.87 -0.01
CA LEU A 276 8.39 21.80 -0.19
C LEU A 276 8.93 23.14 -0.69
N LYS A 277 8.35 23.66 -1.76
CA LYS A 277 8.67 24.96 -2.34
C LYS A 277 7.42 25.83 -2.47
N ALA A 278 7.60 27.11 -2.48
CA ALA A 278 6.56 28.09 -2.79
C ALA A 278 7.19 29.38 -3.32
N ALA A 279 6.44 30.15 -4.05
CA ALA A 279 6.88 31.46 -4.49
C ALA A 279 6.99 32.46 -3.32
N ASN A 280 7.76 33.54 -3.51
CA ASN A 280 7.92 34.65 -2.55
C ASN A 280 8.40 34.22 -1.16
N ASN A 281 9.20 33.14 -1.07
CA ASN A 281 9.68 32.57 0.19
C ASN A 281 8.55 32.19 1.18
N SER A 282 7.35 31.90 0.68
CA SER A 282 6.18 31.56 1.50
C SER A 282 6.12 30.07 1.91
N GLN A 283 7.14 29.26 1.55
CA GLN A 283 7.21 27.82 1.89
C GLN A 283 7.12 27.53 3.38
N ASN A 284 7.59 28.43 4.25
CA ASN A 284 7.47 28.28 5.71
C ASN A 284 6.03 28.37 6.22
N GLY A 285 5.10 28.78 5.37
CA GLY A 285 3.65 28.76 5.64
C GLY A 285 2.97 27.43 5.27
N ILE A 286 3.71 26.40 4.85
CA ILE A 286 3.17 25.11 4.44
C ILE A 286 3.53 24.05 5.48
N THR A 287 2.55 23.26 5.90
CA THR A 287 2.77 21.95 6.50
C THR A 287 2.35 20.86 5.52
N CYS A 288 3.11 19.80 5.44
CA CYS A 288 2.78 18.67 4.57
C CYS A 288 3.16 17.36 5.25
N GLU A 289 2.24 16.42 5.20
CA GLU A 289 2.44 15.04 5.60
C GLU A 289 2.16 14.16 4.40
N MET A 290 2.84 13.04 4.32
CA MET A 290 2.61 12.07 3.26
C MET A 290 2.40 10.68 3.82
N GLN A 291 1.64 9.88 3.09
CA GLN A 291 1.41 8.47 3.34
C GLN A 291 1.70 7.69 2.08
N PHE A 292 2.41 6.59 2.20
CA PHE A 292 2.63 5.63 1.12
C PHE A 292 2.74 4.23 1.69
N THR A 293 2.49 3.24 0.85
CA THR A 293 2.62 1.83 1.23
C THR A 293 3.64 1.18 0.32
N PRO A 294 4.76 0.69 0.87
CA PRO A 294 5.73 -0.08 0.09
C PRO A 294 5.08 -1.33 -0.51
N LEU A 295 5.49 -1.65 -1.73
CA LEU A 295 5.02 -2.80 -2.48
C LEU A 295 6.16 -3.80 -2.64
N VAL A 296 5.90 -5.08 -2.33
CA VAL A 296 6.88 -6.17 -2.46
C VAL A 296 6.45 -7.17 -3.52
N SER A 297 7.41 -7.68 -4.27
CA SER A 297 7.17 -8.59 -5.41
C SER A 297 6.87 -10.01 -4.96
N GLY A 298 7.32 -10.42 -3.78
CA GLY A 298 7.14 -11.77 -3.22
C GLY A 298 7.57 -11.80 -1.75
N VAL A 299 7.19 -12.85 -1.07
CA VAL A 299 7.47 -13.06 0.36
C VAL A 299 8.07 -14.44 0.59
#